data_d1ad4d8a9db5f3111ac17307c87393f9
#
_entry.id   d1ad4d8a9db5f3111ac17307c87393f9
#
_cell.length_a   1.000
_cell.length_b   1.000
_cell.length_c   1.000
_cell.angle_alpha   90.00
_cell.angle_beta   90.00
_cell.angle_gamma   90.00
#
_symmetry.space_group_name_H-M   'P 1'
#
loop_
_entity.id
_entity.type
_entity.pdbx_description
1 polymer ?
#
loop_
_entity_poly.entity_id
_entity_poly.type
_entity_poly.pdbx_seq_one_letter_code
_entity_poly.pdbx_strand_id
1 'polypeptide(L)'
;MAPLEDWVRERNRFYDPGFVSKDPGFHHAHITVLAPLHEWNLGAISAIAQRTPPFDIVLNEVDVFRNGIIHLIPTPGAPLRELTRQVWAAHPSVVPNGAPSPTPHLTLDAVSTTVDLASTRRAIAALLPAHHHVFEMQLVWYESGNCHEMHRWRLGGHETMSP
;
A
#
# COMPACT_ATOMS: atom_id res chain seq x y z
N MET A 1 9.82 -0.23 -4.16
CA MET A 1 8.97 -1.31 -4.69
C MET A 1 9.01 -1.45 -6.21
N ALA A 2 9.90 -0.74 -6.89
CA ALA A 2 9.97 -0.74 -8.36
C ALA A 2 9.89 -2.13 -9.05
N PRO A 3 10.57 -3.19 -8.57
CA PRO A 3 10.47 -4.50 -9.21
C PRO A 3 9.06 -5.12 -9.20
N LEU A 4 8.23 -4.73 -8.23
CA LEU A 4 6.87 -5.23 -8.07
C LEU A 4 5.81 -4.35 -8.75
N GLU A 5 6.17 -3.13 -9.15
CA GLU A 5 5.25 -2.17 -9.76
C GLU A 5 4.64 -2.70 -11.06
N ASP A 6 5.48 -3.22 -11.94
CA ASP A 6 5.03 -3.78 -13.22
C ASP A 6 4.16 -5.02 -13.00
N TRP A 7 4.52 -5.89 -12.05
CA TRP A 7 3.71 -7.05 -11.70
C TRP A 7 2.30 -6.63 -11.25
N VAL A 8 2.20 -5.76 -10.23
CA VAL A 8 0.90 -5.34 -9.69
C VAL A 8 0.07 -4.62 -10.75
N ARG A 9 0.71 -3.76 -11.55
CA ARG A 9 0.07 -3.06 -12.65
C ARG A 9 -0.53 -4.01 -13.68
N GLU A 10 0.19 -5.08 -14.07
CA GLU A 10 -0.32 -6.10 -14.98
C GLU A 10 -1.44 -6.92 -14.35
N ARG A 11 -1.38 -7.20 -13.05
CA ARG A 11 -2.48 -7.88 -12.35
C ARG A 11 -3.73 -7.00 -12.28
N ASN A 12 -3.58 -5.70 -12.01
CA ASN A 12 -4.70 -4.76 -12.08
C ASN A 12 -5.32 -4.76 -13.49
N ARG A 13 -4.49 -4.71 -14.53
CA ARG A 13 -4.98 -4.77 -15.92
C ARG A 13 -5.73 -6.06 -16.23
N PHE A 14 -5.29 -7.18 -15.67
CA PHE A 14 -5.93 -8.49 -15.87
C PHE A 14 -7.32 -8.56 -15.22
N TYR A 15 -7.46 -8.01 -13.99
CA TYR A 15 -8.74 -8.06 -13.27
C TYR A 15 -9.71 -6.96 -13.72
N ASP A 16 -9.24 -5.75 -13.82
CA ASP A 16 -10.00 -4.58 -14.32
C ASP A 16 -9.02 -3.51 -14.82
N PRO A 17 -8.93 -3.30 -16.15
CA PRO A 17 -8.07 -2.27 -16.72
C PRO A 17 -8.35 -0.85 -16.22
N GLY A 18 -9.53 -0.59 -15.68
CA GLY A 18 -9.89 0.68 -15.06
C GLY A 18 -9.04 1.02 -13.84
N PHE A 19 -8.46 0.03 -13.15
CA PHE A 19 -7.52 0.26 -12.04
C PHE A 19 -6.08 0.53 -12.47
N VAL A 20 -5.81 0.59 -13.79
CA VAL A 20 -4.50 1.02 -14.28
C VAL A 20 -4.50 2.53 -14.43
N SER A 21 -3.86 3.21 -13.50
CA SER A 21 -3.75 4.67 -13.52
C SER A 21 -2.93 5.18 -14.70
N LYS A 22 -3.33 6.34 -15.22
CA LYS A 22 -2.55 7.16 -16.18
C LYS A 22 -1.72 8.23 -15.49
N ASP A 23 -1.92 8.42 -14.19
CA ASP A 23 -1.16 9.36 -13.38
C ASP A 23 0.24 8.80 -13.11
N PRO A 24 1.31 9.49 -13.52
CA PRO A 24 2.69 9.03 -13.29
C PRO A 24 3.09 9.02 -11.81
N GLY A 25 2.39 9.76 -10.96
CA GLY A 25 2.61 9.80 -9.51
C GLY A 25 1.97 8.62 -8.78
N PHE A 26 1.03 7.92 -9.41
CA PHE A 26 0.29 6.81 -8.78
C PHE A 26 1.13 5.53 -8.76
N HIS A 27 1.25 4.91 -7.59
CA HIS A 27 1.94 3.63 -7.43
C HIS A 27 0.95 2.47 -7.28
N HIS A 28 1.00 1.51 -8.22
CA HIS A 28 0.17 0.30 -8.18
C HIS A 28 0.64 -0.66 -7.08
N ALA A 29 1.96 -0.84 -6.94
CA ALA A 29 2.54 -1.62 -5.85
C ALA A 29 2.61 -0.78 -4.56
N HIS A 30 1.64 -0.97 -3.67
CA HIS A 30 1.52 -0.20 -2.44
C HIS A 30 1.15 -1.08 -1.24
N ILE A 31 1.38 -0.55 -0.04
CA ILE A 31 0.89 -1.10 1.22
C ILE A 31 -0.13 -0.12 1.77
N THR A 32 -1.37 -0.56 1.92
CA THR A 32 -2.46 0.27 2.44
C THR A 32 -2.25 0.56 3.92
N VAL A 33 -2.23 1.83 4.28
CA VAL A 33 -2.20 2.30 5.67
C VAL A 33 -3.61 2.31 6.26
N LEU A 34 -4.58 2.89 5.55
CA LEU A 34 -5.98 2.95 5.95
C LEU A 34 -6.89 3.01 4.71
N ALA A 35 -7.89 2.14 4.64
CA ALA A 35 -8.96 2.16 3.63
C ALA A 35 -10.21 1.41 4.14
N PRO A 36 -11.43 1.81 3.71
CA PRO A 36 -11.72 3.00 2.88
C PRO A 36 -11.62 4.29 3.71
N LEU A 37 -11.33 5.41 3.05
CA LEU A 37 -11.27 6.71 3.68
C LEU A 37 -12.20 7.67 2.89
N HIS A 38 -13.36 8.00 3.44
CA HIS A 38 -14.36 8.86 2.80
C HIS A 38 -14.21 10.34 3.17
N GLU A 39 -13.66 10.59 4.36
CA GLU A 39 -13.32 11.91 4.86
C GLU A 39 -11.88 11.87 5.39
N TRP A 40 -11.07 12.88 5.11
CA TRP A 40 -9.68 12.91 5.52
C TRP A 40 -9.28 14.25 6.13
N ASN A 41 -8.47 14.17 7.17
CA ASN A 41 -7.88 15.32 7.83
C ASN A 41 -6.42 15.46 7.38
N LEU A 42 -6.20 16.28 6.32
CA LEU A 42 -4.86 16.49 5.75
C LEU A 42 -3.85 17.00 6.78
N GLY A 43 -4.27 17.88 7.70
CA GLY A 43 -3.40 18.41 8.76
C GLY A 43 -2.94 17.33 9.73
N ALA A 44 -3.85 16.44 10.15
CA ALA A 44 -3.50 15.32 11.02
C ALA A 44 -2.56 14.33 10.32
N ILE A 45 -2.83 14.01 9.04
CA ILE A 45 -1.99 13.11 8.25
C ILE A 45 -0.60 13.74 8.05
N SER A 46 -0.52 15.03 7.72
CA SER A 46 0.74 15.76 7.59
C SER A 46 1.56 15.70 8.89
N ALA A 47 0.94 15.98 10.03
CA ALA A 47 1.61 15.90 11.31
C ALA A 47 2.10 14.48 11.66
N ILE A 48 1.37 13.44 11.27
CA ILE A 48 1.81 12.04 11.43
C ILE A 48 3.02 11.77 10.53
N ALA A 49 2.96 12.14 9.25
CA ALA A 49 4.06 11.95 8.31
C ALA A 49 5.35 12.64 8.77
N GLN A 50 5.27 13.88 9.25
CA GLN A 50 6.41 14.64 9.76
C GLN A 50 7.10 13.97 10.96
N ARG A 51 6.32 13.35 11.86
CA ARG A 51 6.86 12.68 13.05
C ARG A 51 7.31 11.25 12.79
N THR A 52 6.93 10.65 11.68
CA THR A 52 7.29 9.28 11.34
C THR A 52 8.63 9.27 10.58
N PRO A 53 9.72 8.78 11.17
CA PRO A 53 10.97 8.68 10.43
C PRO A 53 10.84 7.70 9.27
N PRO A 54 11.56 7.91 8.15
CA PRO A 54 11.68 6.91 7.10
C PRO A 54 12.24 5.59 7.67
N PHE A 55 11.87 4.46 7.07
CA PHE A 55 12.29 3.14 7.52
C PHE A 55 12.40 2.16 6.35
N ASP A 56 13.18 1.11 6.57
CA ASP A 56 13.38 0.06 5.57
C ASP A 56 12.48 -1.14 5.83
N ILE A 57 12.02 -1.76 4.75
CA ILE A 57 11.30 -3.03 4.77
C ILE A 57 11.86 -3.97 3.71
N VAL A 58 11.68 -5.26 3.95
CA VAL A 58 11.92 -6.33 2.98
C VAL A 58 10.62 -7.06 2.72
N LEU A 59 10.29 -7.25 1.47
CA LEU A 59 9.18 -8.05 1.00
C LEU A 59 9.75 -9.36 0.44
N ASN A 60 9.57 -10.48 1.13
CA ASN A 60 10.13 -11.77 0.75
C ASN A 60 9.15 -12.93 0.96
N GLU A 61 8.26 -12.82 1.92
CA GLU A 61 7.31 -13.87 2.26
C GLU A 61 5.97 -13.64 1.58
N VAL A 62 5.54 -14.63 0.78
CA VAL A 62 4.22 -14.64 0.13
C VAL A 62 3.28 -15.49 0.95
N ASP A 63 2.12 -14.96 1.27
CA ASP A 63 1.05 -15.65 2.00
C ASP A 63 -0.32 -15.38 1.37
N VAL A 64 -1.36 -16.00 1.90
CA VAL A 64 -2.73 -15.87 1.43
C VAL A 64 -3.68 -15.67 2.60
N PHE A 65 -4.52 -14.64 2.54
CA PHE A 65 -5.59 -14.44 3.52
C PHE A 65 -6.74 -15.44 3.29
N ARG A 66 -7.57 -15.64 4.31
CA ARG A 66 -8.75 -16.52 4.23
C ARG A 66 -9.74 -16.12 3.13
N ASN A 67 -9.77 -14.85 2.72
CA ASN A 67 -10.58 -14.36 1.62
C ASN A 67 -9.95 -14.57 0.23
N GLY A 68 -8.80 -15.26 0.17
CA GLY A 68 -8.12 -15.61 -1.09
C GLY A 68 -7.15 -14.55 -1.62
N ILE A 69 -6.97 -13.42 -0.96
CA ILE A 69 -5.98 -12.40 -1.37
C ILE A 69 -4.57 -12.92 -1.12
N ILE A 70 -3.78 -13.05 -2.19
CA ILE A 70 -2.36 -13.42 -2.15
C ILE A 70 -1.54 -12.14 -2.01
N HIS A 71 -0.62 -12.13 -1.05
CA HIS A 71 0.08 -10.91 -0.67
C HIS A 71 1.51 -11.16 -0.20
N LEU A 72 2.32 -10.10 -0.17
CA LEU A 72 3.63 -10.04 0.47
C LEU A 72 3.53 -9.46 1.87
N ILE A 73 4.28 -10.06 2.80
CA ILE A 73 4.39 -9.62 4.19
C ILE A 73 5.61 -8.70 4.32
N PRO A 74 5.44 -7.43 4.74
CA PRO A 74 6.56 -6.53 4.99
C PRO A 74 7.27 -6.87 6.31
N THR A 75 8.60 -6.93 6.28
CA THR A 75 9.44 -7.18 7.44
C THR A 75 10.51 -6.09 7.58
N PRO A 76 10.60 -5.38 8.72
CA PRO A 76 9.71 -5.42 9.89
C PRO A 76 8.34 -4.80 9.59
N GLY A 77 7.26 -5.39 10.10
CA GLY A 77 5.91 -4.85 9.97
C GLY A 77 5.51 -3.83 11.05
N ALA A 78 6.32 -3.69 12.11
CA ALA A 78 5.98 -2.83 13.25
C ALA A 78 5.83 -1.34 12.89
N PRO A 79 6.71 -0.71 12.10
CA PRO A 79 6.56 0.69 11.70
C PRO A 79 5.26 0.95 10.91
N LEU A 80 4.90 0.02 10.03
CA LEU A 80 3.66 0.12 9.24
C LEU A 80 2.41 0.00 10.13
N ARG A 81 2.40 -0.96 11.08
CA ARG A 81 1.30 -1.09 12.05
C ARG A 81 1.15 0.17 12.91
N GLU A 82 2.26 0.77 13.33
CA GLU A 82 2.23 2.01 14.10
C GLU A 82 1.67 3.17 13.26
N LEU A 83 2.08 3.29 12.01
CA LEU A 83 1.56 4.28 11.08
C LEU A 83 0.05 4.10 10.87
N THR A 84 -0.41 2.87 10.62
CA THR A 84 -1.85 2.52 10.52
C THR A 84 -2.60 2.94 11.78
N ARG A 85 -2.07 2.61 12.97
CA ARG A 85 -2.69 2.96 14.25
C ARG A 85 -2.86 4.47 14.44
N GLN A 86 -1.84 5.25 14.07
CA GLN A 86 -1.87 6.71 14.18
C GLN A 86 -2.87 7.34 13.21
N VAL A 87 -2.85 6.91 11.94
CA VAL A 87 -3.77 7.41 10.92
C VAL A 87 -5.21 7.03 11.26
N TRP A 88 -5.45 5.81 11.72
CA TRP A 88 -6.78 5.38 12.15
C TRP A 88 -7.27 6.15 13.38
N ALA A 89 -6.42 6.38 14.38
CA ALA A 89 -6.78 7.18 15.56
C ALA A 89 -7.18 8.63 15.19
N ALA A 90 -6.62 9.17 14.11
CA ALA A 90 -7.00 10.48 13.58
C ALA A 90 -8.32 10.47 12.76
N HIS A 91 -8.86 9.29 12.47
CA HIS A 91 -10.09 9.09 11.69
C HIS A 91 -11.03 8.08 12.39
N PRO A 92 -11.57 8.42 13.57
CA PRO A 92 -12.28 7.46 14.41
C PRO A 92 -13.62 6.97 13.84
N SER A 93 -14.19 7.68 12.86
CA SER A 93 -15.39 7.28 12.13
C SER A 93 -15.15 6.16 11.10
N VAL A 94 -13.88 5.88 10.77
CA VAL A 94 -13.53 4.89 9.75
C VAL A 94 -13.49 3.49 10.34
N VAL A 95 -14.17 2.56 9.69
CA VAL A 95 -14.00 1.11 9.93
C VAL A 95 -13.12 0.57 8.81
N PRO A 96 -11.81 0.34 9.07
CA PRO A 96 -10.89 -0.06 8.01
C PRO A 96 -11.11 -1.50 7.57
N ASN A 97 -10.68 -1.78 6.35
CA ASN A 97 -10.53 -3.15 5.88
C ASN A 97 -9.60 -3.93 6.82
N GLY A 98 -10.02 -5.13 7.23
CA GLY A 98 -9.25 -5.94 8.18
C GLY A 98 -9.42 -5.57 9.66
N ALA A 99 -10.40 -4.69 10.00
CA ALA A 99 -10.72 -4.39 11.39
C ALA A 99 -11.05 -5.67 12.18
N PRO A 100 -10.74 -5.74 13.50
CA PRO A 100 -10.19 -4.67 14.34
C PRO A 100 -8.65 -4.54 14.29
N SER A 101 -7.97 -5.37 13.52
CA SER A 101 -6.50 -5.40 13.44
C SER A 101 -6.03 -5.50 11.98
N PRO A 102 -6.02 -4.37 11.23
CA PRO A 102 -5.52 -4.36 9.86
C PRO A 102 -4.07 -4.87 9.79
N THR A 103 -3.82 -5.77 8.86
CA THR A 103 -2.49 -6.36 8.65
C THR A 103 -1.82 -5.67 7.46
N PRO A 104 -0.69 -4.95 7.65
CA PRO A 104 0.05 -4.37 6.53
C PRO A 104 0.50 -5.44 5.54
N HIS A 105 0.21 -5.24 4.26
CA HIS A 105 0.55 -6.17 3.20
C HIS A 105 0.60 -5.47 1.85
N LEU A 106 1.34 -6.04 0.90
CA LEU A 106 1.28 -5.68 -0.50
C LEU A 106 0.49 -6.75 -1.24
N THR A 107 -0.65 -6.39 -1.81
CA THR A 107 -1.47 -7.31 -2.60
C THR A 107 -0.78 -7.67 -3.90
N LEU A 108 -0.70 -8.95 -4.19
CA LEU A 108 -0.12 -9.49 -5.42
C LEU A 108 -1.17 -10.00 -6.39
N ASP A 109 -2.16 -10.74 -5.87
CA ASP A 109 -3.09 -11.51 -6.68
C ASP A 109 -4.30 -11.95 -5.84
N ALA A 110 -5.21 -12.69 -6.45
CA ALA A 110 -6.31 -13.36 -5.77
C ALA A 110 -6.45 -14.82 -6.27
N VAL A 111 -6.74 -15.73 -5.35
CA VAL A 111 -7.02 -17.13 -5.66
C VAL A 111 -8.22 -17.23 -6.60
N SER A 112 -8.06 -18.01 -7.66
CA SER A 112 -9.09 -18.28 -8.66
C SER A 112 -8.97 -19.71 -9.18
N THR A 113 -9.71 -20.05 -10.22
CA THR A 113 -9.58 -21.36 -10.91
C THR A 113 -8.21 -21.55 -11.56
N THR A 114 -7.48 -20.49 -11.86
CA THR A 114 -6.19 -20.51 -12.58
C THR A 114 -5.02 -19.92 -11.77
N VAL A 115 -5.29 -19.34 -10.59
CA VAL A 115 -4.30 -18.71 -9.74
C VAL A 115 -4.36 -19.30 -8.34
N ASP A 116 -3.20 -19.71 -7.84
CA ASP A 116 -3.02 -20.17 -6.47
C ASP A 116 -1.73 -19.61 -5.86
N LEU A 117 -1.53 -19.82 -4.56
CA LEU A 117 -0.35 -19.37 -3.84
C LEU A 117 0.95 -19.90 -4.46
N ALA A 118 0.97 -21.16 -4.92
CA ALA A 118 2.17 -21.79 -5.48
C ALA A 118 2.52 -21.19 -6.86
N SER A 119 1.52 -20.96 -7.70
CA SER A 119 1.73 -20.34 -9.01
C SER A 119 2.22 -18.90 -8.89
N THR A 120 1.64 -18.11 -7.96
CA THR A 120 2.07 -16.75 -7.70
C THR A 120 3.50 -16.70 -7.14
N ARG A 121 3.84 -17.56 -6.16
CA ARG A 121 5.22 -17.66 -5.64
C ARG A 121 6.24 -17.94 -6.74
N ARG A 122 5.96 -18.86 -7.65
CA ARG A 122 6.86 -19.16 -8.77
C ARG A 122 7.01 -17.98 -9.71
N ALA A 123 5.91 -17.30 -10.02
CA ALA A 123 5.91 -16.20 -10.99
C ALA A 123 6.71 -14.99 -10.52
N ILE A 124 6.70 -14.69 -9.20
CA ILE A 124 7.42 -13.53 -8.66
C ILE A 124 8.76 -13.87 -8.03
N ALA A 125 9.19 -15.15 -8.06
CA ALA A 125 10.41 -15.59 -7.37
C ALA A 125 11.66 -14.78 -7.75
N ALA A 126 11.78 -14.37 -9.02
CA ALA A 126 12.90 -13.55 -9.50
C ALA A 126 12.85 -12.08 -9.04
N LEU A 127 11.72 -11.62 -8.50
CA LEU A 127 11.53 -10.26 -7.98
C LEU A 127 11.83 -10.17 -6.47
N LEU A 128 12.05 -11.30 -5.81
CA LEU A 128 12.25 -11.38 -4.36
C LEU A 128 13.69 -11.77 -4.00
N PRO A 129 14.21 -11.33 -2.85
CA PRO A 129 13.60 -10.36 -1.92
C PRO A 129 13.57 -8.93 -2.51
N ALA A 130 12.47 -8.21 -2.30
CA ALA A 130 12.36 -6.81 -2.70
C ALA A 130 12.61 -5.90 -1.49
N HIS A 131 13.72 -5.15 -1.52
CA HIS A 131 14.06 -4.17 -0.50
C HIS A 131 13.44 -2.82 -0.85
N HIS A 132 12.88 -2.13 0.14
CA HIS A 132 12.29 -0.82 -0.06
C HIS A 132 12.52 0.10 1.13
N HIS A 133 12.98 1.32 0.83
CA HIS A 133 13.05 2.43 1.78
C HIS A 133 11.74 3.20 1.73
N VAL A 134 10.96 3.11 2.82
CA VAL A 134 9.66 3.80 2.96
C VAL A 134 9.95 5.22 3.43
N PHE A 135 9.81 6.18 2.54
CA PHE A 135 10.11 7.59 2.78
C PHE A 135 8.94 8.52 2.48
N GLU A 136 7.83 7.98 1.99
CA GLU A 136 6.65 8.76 1.63
C GLU A 136 5.35 7.99 1.89
N MET A 137 4.28 8.74 2.02
CA MET A 137 2.90 8.28 2.11
C MET A 137 2.04 9.06 1.12
N GLN A 138 1.08 8.39 0.51
CA GLN A 138 0.17 9.00 -0.47
C GLN A 138 -1.28 8.87 -0.03
N LEU A 139 -2.08 9.88 -0.32
CA LEU A 139 -3.52 9.80 -0.40
C LEU A 139 -3.88 9.62 -1.88
N VAL A 140 -4.59 8.56 -2.19
CA VAL A 140 -4.96 8.24 -3.56
C VAL A 140 -6.48 8.08 -3.69
N TRP A 141 -7.02 8.50 -4.82
CA TRP A 141 -8.34 8.08 -5.25
C TRP A 141 -8.21 6.76 -5.98
N TYR A 142 -8.92 5.74 -5.52
CA TYR A 142 -8.82 4.37 -6.03
C TYR A 142 -10.19 3.87 -6.50
N GLU A 143 -10.53 4.17 -7.75
CA GLU A 143 -11.79 3.82 -8.38
C GLU A 143 -11.53 3.39 -9.83
N SER A 144 -12.26 2.40 -10.32
CA SER A 144 -12.12 1.95 -11.71
C SER A 144 -12.38 3.10 -12.69
N GLY A 145 -11.43 3.34 -13.59
CA GLY A 145 -11.43 4.45 -14.53
C GLY A 145 -10.93 5.79 -13.97
N ASN A 146 -10.66 5.89 -12.68
CA ASN A 146 -10.29 7.16 -12.04
C ASN A 146 -9.27 6.99 -10.91
N CYS A 147 -8.21 6.19 -11.10
CA CYS A 147 -7.14 6.08 -10.12
C CYS A 147 -6.13 7.21 -10.30
N HIS A 148 -5.90 8.00 -9.24
CA HIS A 148 -4.92 9.09 -9.26
C HIS A 148 -4.42 9.44 -7.84
N GLU A 149 -3.24 10.07 -7.78
CA GLU A 149 -2.71 10.66 -6.57
C GLU A 149 -3.45 11.96 -6.25
N MET A 150 -3.88 12.11 -4.99
CA MET A 150 -4.51 13.32 -4.48
C MET A 150 -3.53 14.17 -3.66
N HIS A 151 -2.67 13.51 -2.88
CA HIS A 151 -1.71 14.18 -2.01
C HIS A 151 -0.54 13.26 -1.65
N ARG A 152 0.63 13.85 -1.39
CA ARG A 152 1.85 13.13 -1.01
C ARG A 152 2.53 13.82 0.17
N TRP A 153 3.01 13.02 1.13
CA TRP A 153 3.81 13.48 2.26
C TRP A 153 5.13 12.74 2.31
N ARG A 154 6.21 13.47 2.57
CA ARG A 154 7.49 12.87 2.95
C ARG A 154 7.47 12.52 4.43
N LEU A 155 7.94 11.32 4.77
CA LEU A 155 8.14 10.91 6.16
C LEU A 155 9.36 11.61 6.75
N GLY A 156 9.26 12.07 8.02
CA GLY A 156 10.33 12.78 8.70
C GLY A 156 10.70 14.14 8.09
N GLY A 157 9.92 14.62 7.11
CA GLY A 157 10.17 15.89 6.44
C GLY A 157 9.61 17.06 7.25
N HIS A 158 10.42 18.11 7.47
CA HIS A 158 9.86 19.42 7.74
C HIS A 158 9.26 19.96 6.43
N GLU A 159 8.04 20.48 6.48
CA GLU A 159 7.55 21.32 5.37
C GLU A 159 8.55 22.47 5.19
N THR A 160 9.31 22.45 4.12
CA THR A 160 9.90 23.68 3.63
C THR A 160 8.75 24.49 3.06
N MET A 161 8.22 25.42 3.89
CA MET A 161 7.38 26.48 3.36
C MET A 161 8.21 27.19 2.28
N SER A 162 7.86 26.96 1.02
CA SER A 162 8.34 27.83 -0.05
C SER A 162 7.70 29.19 0.14
N PRO A 163 8.51 30.27 0.06
CA PRO A 163 8.05 31.63 0.24
C PRO A 163 7.04 32.07 -0.82
#